data_bcec8ee408e046fedf842534637d582a
#
_entry.id   bcec8ee408e046fedf842534637d582a
#
_cell.length_a   1.000
_cell.length_b   1.000
_cell.length_c   1.000
_cell.angle_alpha   90.00
_cell.angle_beta   90.00
_cell.angle_gamma   90.00
#
_symmetry.space_group_name_H-M   'P 1'
#
loop_
_entity.id
_entity.type
_entity.pdbx_description
1 polymer ?
#
loop_
_entity_poly.entity_id
_entity_poly.type
_entity_poly.pdbx_seq_one_letter_code
_entity_poly.pdbx_strand_id
1 'polypeptide(L)'
;MSNPPPGDPPAGGDVLPLPGPVAAAGFRFAWGRRTAMLTSDGPGGGPARRFMWKKTYGKTGKSISVIGFGAMRFPHPQDLDGSAEVVRYAHAKGINYFDTAPFYCDDRSEEICGRALATLPRDSFYISTKCSEADGGKLRASLERSLARLRVSRIDFFHIWCLLRPSDLPQRIAGGALAAAQRAQAEGLIRHLVVSTHLNGEDIAAVLATGNFEGVTLGYNVLNFPFRAKALEAARRHAVGVVTMNPLGGGMIPRNAARLDFLRGPRDRSVVQAAIRFNVSQPAITAALVGFANNAEVDEAVAAIEDFTPYPAGHIERVQAQLAAGFDGFCTGCGYCLPCPADLEIPKWMDVYNQRILEGSDDAMRNRLKWHWNLAPDLAASCLQCGDCENACTQHLPIRERLAAIAALAGR
;
A
#
# COMPACT_ATOMS: atom_id res chain seq x y z
N MET A 1 47.42 -44.21 6.98
CA MET A 1 46.09 -44.57 7.42
C MET A 1 45.12 -43.95 6.43
N SER A 2 44.63 -44.76 5.52
CA SER A 2 43.84 -44.42 4.35
C SER A 2 42.36 -44.29 4.72
N ASN A 3 41.72 -43.20 4.31
CA ASN A 3 40.27 -43.00 4.42
C ASN A 3 39.50 -43.98 3.55
N PRO A 4 38.34 -44.50 3.98
CA PRO A 4 37.48 -45.32 3.16
C PRO A 4 36.68 -44.45 2.12
N PRO A 5 36.24 -45.08 1.02
CA PRO A 5 35.49 -44.39 -0.06
C PRO A 5 34.04 -44.02 0.37
N PRO A 6 33.43 -43.04 -0.27
CA PRO A 6 32.07 -42.64 0.03
C PRO A 6 31.06 -43.69 -0.45
N GLY A 7 30.09 -44.02 0.43
CA GLY A 7 28.99 -44.92 0.14
C GLY A 7 27.96 -44.37 -0.83
N ASP A 8 27.31 -45.28 -1.57
CA ASP A 8 26.25 -45.03 -2.54
C ASP A 8 25.03 -44.33 -1.93
N PRO A 9 24.31 -43.50 -2.70
CA PRO A 9 23.10 -42.88 -2.21
C PRO A 9 21.93 -43.91 -2.16
N PRO A 10 21.00 -43.77 -1.22
CA PRO A 10 19.86 -44.66 -1.09
C PRO A 10 18.89 -44.52 -2.28
N ALA A 11 18.49 -45.66 -2.80
CA ALA A 11 17.49 -45.79 -3.85
C ALA A 11 16.08 -45.48 -3.34
N GLY A 12 15.31 -44.75 -4.16
CA GLY A 12 13.85 -44.83 -4.24
C GLY A 12 13.09 -44.21 -3.07
N GLY A 13 12.86 -42.90 -3.11
CA GLY A 13 11.75 -42.24 -2.41
C GLY A 13 10.71 -41.80 -3.43
N ASP A 14 9.46 -42.24 -3.27
CA ASP A 14 8.33 -41.97 -4.12
C ASP A 14 8.17 -40.47 -4.42
N VAL A 15 8.27 -40.14 -5.72
CA VAL A 15 7.95 -38.82 -6.23
C VAL A 15 6.42 -38.69 -6.20
N LEU A 16 5.90 -37.93 -5.24
CA LEU A 16 4.52 -37.50 -5.26
C LEU A 16 4.26 -36.64 -6.53
N PRO A 17 3.18 -36.88 -7.26
CA PRO A 17 2.88 -36.11 -8.46
C PRO A 17 2.58 -34.66 -8.09
N LEU A 18 3.16 -33.74 -8.89
CA LEU A 18 2.87 -32.30 -8.84
C LEU A 18 1.36 -32.08 -8.97
N PRO A 19 0.75 -31.21 -8.18
CA PRO A 19 -0.64 -30.84 -8.37
C PRO A 19 -0.79 -30.19 -9.74
N GLY A 20 -1.69 -30.75 -10.57
CA GLY A 20 -2.10 -30.20 -11.85
C GLY A 20 -2.67 -28.77 -11.69
N PRO A 21 -2.86 -28.05 -12.81
CA PRO A 21 -3.34 -26.69 -12.77
C PRO A 21 -4.66 -26.62 -12.00
N VAL A 22 -4.68 -25.81 -10.94
CA VAL A 22 -5.88 -25.53 -10.15
C VAL A 22 -6.88 -24.86 -11.10
N ALA A 23 -7.90 -25.61 -11.49
CA ALA A 23 -9.03 -25.08 -12.22
C ALA A 23 -9.59 -23.89 -11.42
N ALA A 24 -9.81 -22.78 -12.10
CA ALA A 24 -10.42 -21.59 -11.55
C ALA A 24 -11.80 -22.00 -10.98
N ALA A 25 -11.86 -22.21 -9.67
CA ALA A 25 -13.10 -22.39 -8.97
C ALA A 25 -13.91 -21.11 -9.11
N GLY A 26 -14.97 -21.18 -9.91
CA GLY A 26 -15.92 -20.09 -10.10
C GLY A 26 -16.53 -19.68 -8.77
N PHE A 27 -16.00 -18.67 -8.14
CA PHE A 27 -16.59 -18.05 -6.96
C PHE A 27 -17.84 -17.28 -7.36
N ARG A 28 -18.99 -17.90 -7.15
CA ARG A 28 -20.27 -17.18 -7.14
C ARG A 28 -20.31 -16.29 -5.89
N PHE A 29 -20.09 -15.00 -6.08
CA PHE A 29 -20.28 -14.02 -5.02
C PHE A 29 -21.79 -13.81 -4.79
N ALA A 30 -22.25 -14.23 -3.61
CA ALA A 30 -23.56 -13.81 -3.13
C ALA A 30 -23.47 -12.36 -2.64
N TRP A 31 -23.98 -11.44 -3.43
CA TRP A 31 -24.19 -10.05 -3.01
C TRP A 31 -25.38 -10.00 -2.06
N GLY A 32 -25.11 -9.80 -0.76
CA GLY A 32 -26.16 -9.39 0.18
C GLY A 32 -26.68 -8.02 -0.27
N ARG A 33 -27.89 -7.99 -0.80
CA ARG A 33 -28.63 -6.75 -1.05
C ARG A 33 -28.89 -6.09 0.30
N ARG A 34 -28.06 -5.13 0.69
CA ARG A 34 -28.48 -4.10 1.64
C ARG A 34 -29.08 -2.97 0.83
N THR A 35 -30.39 -2.99 0.73
CA THR A 35 -31.22 -1.87 0.28
C THR A 35 -30.87 -0.65 1.13
N ALA A 36 -30.20 0.33 0.53
CA ALA A 36 -30.19 1.67 1.06
C ALA A 36 -31.62 2.20 0.90
N MET A 37 -32.29 2.49 2.01
CA MET A 37 -33.55 3.23 1.97
C MET A 37 -33.27 4.61 1.37
N LEU A 38 -33.70 4.80 0.16
CA LEU A 38 -33.88 6.13 -0.45
C LEU A 38 -35.08 6.75 0.23
N THR A 39 -34.86 7.66 1.16
CA THR A 39 -35.90 8.60 1.58
C THR A 39 -36.05 9.62 0.46
N SER A 40 -37.22 9.61 -0.16
CA SER A 40 -37.63 10.60 -1.17
C SER A 40 -37.76 11.97 -0.49
N ASP A 41 -36.81 12.85 -0.75
CA ASP A 41 -36.97 14.27 -0.44
C ASP A 41 -37.73 14.97 -1.57
N GLY A 42 -38.63 15.86 -1.18
CA GLY A 42 -39.54 16.60 -2.02
C GLY A 42 -38.85 17.58 -2.99
N PRO A 43 -39.63 18.29 -3.84
CA PRO A 43 -39.14 19.08 -4.97
C PRO A 43 -38.52 20.41 -4.51
N GLY A 44 -37.20 20.39 -4.36
CA GLY A 44 -36.39 21.59 -4.17
C GLY A 44 -35.08 21.38 -4.93
N GLY A 45 -34.96 21.93 -6.15
CA GLY A 45 -33.85 21.76 -7.09
C GLY A 45 -32.55 22.45 -6.61
N GLY A 46 -31.89 21.92 -5.61
CA GLY A 46 -30.47 22.17 -5.34
C GLY A 46 -29.60 21.10 -6.02
N PRO A 47 -28.33 21.38 -6.40
CA PRO A 47 -27.46 20.37 -6.99
C PRO A 47 -27.39 19.16 -6.06
N ALA A 48 -27.68 17.97 -6.61
CA ALA A 48 -27.65 16.70 -5.85
C ALA A 48 -26.38 16.65 -5.02
N ARG A 49 -26.51 16.52 -3.70
CA ARG A 49 -25.37 16.34 -2.80
C ARG A 49 -24.62 15.10 -3.26
N ARG A 50 -23.45 15.29 -3.85
CA ARG A 50 -22.54 14.21 -4.24
C ARG A 50 -22.04 13.55 -2.96
N PHE A 51 -22.49 12.33 -2.67
CA PHE A 51 -22.10 11.59 -1.49
C PHE A 51 -20.77 10.89 -1.70
N MET A 52 -19.78 11.22 -0.87
CA MET A 52 -18.54 10.45 -0.77
C MET A 52 -18.87 9.03 -0.30
N TRP A 53 -18.49 8.03 -1.11
CA TRP A 53 -18.64 6.64 -0.72
C TRP A 53 -17.73 6.30 0.47
N LYS A 54 -18.26 5.51 1.42
CA LYS A 54 -17.56 5.10 2.62
C LYS A 54 -17.62 3.60 2.77
N LYS A 55 -16.55 3.03 3.34
CA LYS A 55 -16.48 1.62 3.75
C LYS A 55 -16.14 1.51 5.23
N THR A 56 -16.58 0.43 5.85
CA THR A 56 -16.20 0.11 7.23
C THR A 56 -14.74 -0.31 7.28
N TYR A 57 -13.96 0.29 8.19
CA TYR A 57 -12.55 -0.04 8.40
C TYR A 57 -12.42 -1.29 9.27
N GLY A 58 -12.42 -2.45 8.64
CA GLY A 58 -12.32 -3.75 9.30
C GLY A 58 -13.27 -3.89 10.49
N LYS A 59 -12.79 -4.53 11.55
CA LYS A 59 -13.55 -4.74 12.80
C LYS A 59 -13.73 -3.49 13.67
N THR A 60 -13.11 -2.36 13.31
CA THR A 60 -13.23 -1.11 14.10
C THR A 60 -14.62 -0.49 14.07
N GLY A 61 -15.45 -0.85 13.10
CA GLY A 61 -16.77 -0.26 12.89
C GLY A 61 -16.75 1.18 12.38
N LYS A 62 -15.55 1.76 12.11
CA LYS A 62 -15.44 3.14 11.64
C LYS A 62 -15.73 3.23 10.15
N SER A 63 -16.57 4.19 9.77
CA SER A 63 -16.95 4.45 8.37
C SER A 63 -16.03 5.51 7.79
N ILE A 64 -15.05 5.10 6.98
CA ILE A 64 -14.10 6.01 6.35
C ILE A 64 -14.36 6.16 4.85
N SER A 65 -14.04 7.32 4.30
CA SER A 65 -14.15 7.59 2.85
C SER A 65 -13.21 6.68 2.07
N VAL A 66 -13.66 6.17 0.93
CA VAL A 66 -12.85 5.26 0.08
C VAL A 66 -11.64 5.95 -0.54
N ILE A 67 -11.63 7.29 -0.55
CA ILE A 67 -10.45 8.10 -0.79
C ILE A 67 -10.02 8.68 0.54
N GLY A 68 -8.76 8.45 0.93
CA GLY A 68 -8.11 9.10 2.05
C GLY A 68 -7.14 10.17 1.57
N PHE A 69 -6.92 11.20 2.38
CA PHE A 69 -5.93 12.24 2.14
C PHE A 69 -4.57 11.79 2.66
N GLY A 70 -3.59 11.59 1.77
CA GLY A 70 -2.20 11.29 2.12
C GLY A 70 -1.36 12.58 2.18
N ALA A 71 -1.04 13.04 3.39
CA ALA A 71 -0.38 14.32 3.62
C ALA A 71 1.16 14.28 3.44
N MET A 72 1.66 13.49 2.50
CA MET A 72 3.10 13.35 2.23
C MET A 72 3.59 14.21 1.05
N ARG A 73 2.71 14.93 0.36
CA ARG A 73 3.02 15.54 -0.95
C ARG A 73 2.57 16.99 -1.10
N PHE A 74 2.63 17.76 -0.01
CA PHE A 74 2.42 19.21 -0.12
C PHE A 74 3.56 19.83 -0.95
N PRO A 75 3.26 20.54 -2.04
CA PRO A 75 4.30 21.13 -2.90
C PRO A 75 5.06 22.28 -2.23
N HIS A 76 4.39 23.00 -1.33
CA HIS A 76 4.93 24.14 -0.60
C HIS A 76 4.70 23.97 0.91
N PRO A 77 5.42 23.03 1.58
CA PRO A 77 5.17 22.73 3.00
C PRO A 77 5.52 23.90 3.94
N GLN A 78 6.26 24.90 3.47
CA GLN A 78 6.56 26.12 4.21
C GLN A 78 5.35 27.08 4.25
N ASP A 79 4.45 27.01 3.26
CA ASP A 79 3.15 27.68 3.28
C ASP A 79 2.13 26.80 4.00
N LEU A 80 2.12 26.92 5.33
CA LEU A 80 1.25 26.10 6.17
C LEU A 80 -0.24 26.40 5.93
N ASP A 81 -0.59 27.65 5.65
CA ASP A 81 -1.98 28.07 5.48
C ASP A 81 -2.54 27.65 4.12
N GLY A 82 -1.78 27.85 3.05
CA GLY A 82 -2.15 27.39 1.72
C GLY A 82 -2.24 25.86 1.63
N SER A 83 -1.28 25.16 2.26
CA SER A 83 -1.33 23.69 2.35
C SER A 83 -2.53 23.20 3.18
N ALA A 84 -2.86 23.88 4.29
CA ALA A 84 -4.02 23.55 5.13
C ALA A 84 -5.35 23.78 4.39
N GLU A 85 -5.40 24.74 3.46
CA GLU A 85 -6.60 24.98 2.65
C GLU A 85 -6.97 23.78 1.77
N VAL A 86 -5.99 23.12 1.17
CA VAL A 86 -6.21 21.89 0.37
C VAL A 86 -6.79 20.77 1.25
N VAL A 87 -6.34 20.65 2.50
CA VAL A 87 -6.87 19.67 3.46
C VAL A 87 -8.33 19.99 3.81
N ARG A 88 -8.66 21.27 4.09
CA ARG A 88 -10.04 21.72 4.36
C ARG A 88 -10.94 21.49 3.15
N TYR A 89 -10.44 21.80 1.95
CA TYR A 89 -11.17 21.55 0.72
C TYR A 89 -11.50 20.07 0.52
N ALA A 90 -10.52 19.18 0.74
CA ALA A 90 -10.74 17.75 0.67
C ALA A 90 -11.80 17.26 1.67
N HIS A 91 -11.79 17.80 2.91
CA HIS A 91 -12.84 17.53 3.89
C HIS A 91 -14.22 18.00 3.40
N ALA A 92 -14.31 19.19 2.84
CA ALA A 92 -15.57 19.74 2.28
C ALA A 92 -16.11 18.89 1.12
N LYS A 93 -15.23 18.18 0.39
CA LYS A 93 -15.61 17.19 -0.64
C LYS A 93 -15.99 15.82 -0.07
N GLY A 94 -15.97 15.64 1.25
CA GLY A 94 -16.42 14.44 1.96
C GLY A 94 -15.32 13.44 2.29
N ILE A 95 -14.05 13.74 2.01
CA ILE A 95 -12.92 12.96 2.52
C ILE A 95 -12.87 13.12 4.04
N ASN A 96 -12.90 12.00 4.77
CA ASN A 96 -12.90 12.02 6.23
C ASN A 96 -11.75 11.23 6.87
N TYR A 97 -10.81 10.72 6.08
CA TYR A 97 -9.62 10.01 6.56
C TYR A 97 -8.37 10.76 6.10
N PHE A 98 -7.60 11.27 7.07
CA PHE A 98 -6.40 12.06 6.85
C PHE A 98 -5.20 11.33 7.43
N ASP A 99 -4.20 11.04 6.61
CA ASP A 99 -3.02 10.28 6.99
C ASP A 99 -1.76 11.13 6.88
N THR A 100 -1.04 11.24 7.97
CA THR A 100 0.22 11.98 8.07
C THR A 100 1.29 11.17 8.82
N ALA A 101 2.47 11.73 9.01
CA ALA A 101 3.53 11.19 9.85
C ALA A 101 4.53 12.29 10.22
N PRO A 102 5.32 12.10 11.30
CA PRO A 102 6.57 12.84 11.50
C PRO A 102 7.47 12.72 10.26
N PHE A 103 8.30 13.71 10.03
CA PHE A 103 9.24 13.84 8.91
C PHE A 103 8.62 14.03 7.52
N TYR A 104 7.31 13.91 7.34
CA TYR A 104 6.68 14.23 6.07
C TYR A 104 6.75 15.73 5.78
N CYS A 105 7.09 16.08 4.52
CA CYS A 105 7.13 17.47 4.06
C CYS A 105 8.02 18.35 4.96
N ASP A 106 9.29 17.98 5.12
CA ASP A 106 10.25 18.66 5.99
C ASP A 106 9.76 18.81 7.44
N ASP A 107 9.12 17.75 7.95
CA ASP A 107 8.53 17.66 9.29
C ASP A 107 7.36 18.64 9.55
N ARG A 108 6.71 19.13 8.47
CA ARG A 108 5.60 20.10 8.55
C ARG A 108 4.21 19.49 8.41
N SER A 109 4.12 18.25 7.91
CA SER A 109 2.84 17.65 7.55
C SER A 109 1.85 17.54 8.71
N GLU A 110 2.30 17.16 9.91
CA GLU A 110 1.43 17.11 11.09
C GLU A 110 0.93 18.49 11.50
N GLU A 111 1.78 19.54 11.42
CA GLU A 111 1.38 20.90 11.70
C GLU A 111 0.35 21.43 10.70
N ILE A 112 0.55 21.16 9.40
CA ILE A 112 -0.41 21.52 8.33
C ILE A 112 -1.76 20.84 8.59
N CYS A 113 -1.77 19.53 8.84
CA CYS A 113 -2.99 18.81 9.17
C CYS A 113 -3.65 19.35 10.45
N GLY A 114 -2.88 19.60 11.50
CA GLY A 114 -3.40 20.15 12.76
C GLY A 114 -4.02 21.53 12.57
N ARG A 115 -3.40 22.39 11.73
CA ARG A 115 -3.93 23.74 11.41
C ARG A 115 -5.24 23.66 10.63
N ALA A 116 -5.35 22.72 9.69
CA ALA A 116 -6.57 22.52 8.93
C ALA A 116 -7.70 21.93 9.79
N LEU A 117 -7.41 20.83 10.48
CA LEU A 117 -8.41 20.01 11.15
C LEU A 117 -8.92 20.64 12.45
N ALA A 118 -8.13 21.50 13.11
CA ALA A 118 -8.56 22.23 14.33
C ALA A 118 -9.77 23.15 14.09
N THR A 119 -10.06 23.52 12.85
CA THR A 119 -11.22 24.36 12.49
C THR A 119 -12.48 23.54 12.17
N LEU A 120 -12.38 22.20 12.18
CA LEU A 120 -13.46 21.30 11.80
C LEU A 120 -14.04 20.57 13.03
N PRO A 121 -15.31 20.17 13.00
CA PRO A 121 -15.87 19.35 14.06
C PRO A 121 -15.09 18.05 14.23
N ARG A 122 -14.62 17.74 15.46
CA ARG A 122 -13.72 16.60 15.71
C ARG A 122 -14.27 15.25 15.25
N ASP A 123 -15.57 15.06 15.31
CA ASP A 123 -16.23 13.80 14.92
C ASP A 123 -16.52 13.72 13.41
N SER A 124 -16.17 14.75 12.63
CA SER A 124 -16.35 14.76 11.17
C SER A 124 -15.20 14.12 10.41
N PHE A 125 -14.08 13.81 11.07
CA PHE A 125 -12.88 13.25 10.47
C PHE A 125 -12.19 12.23 11.35
N TYR A 126 -11.32 11.44 10.73
CA TYR A 126 -10.36 10.55 11.37
C TYR A 126 -8.95 10.99 11.01
N ILE A 127 -8.07 11.09 12.02
CA ILE A 127 -6.66 11.40 11.86
C ILE A 127 -5.80 10.18 12.13
N SER A 128 -4.83 9.98 11.25
CA SER A 128 -3.86 8.89 11.29
C SER A 128 -2.45 9.47 11.31
N THR A 129 -1.61 9.00 12.24
CA THR A 129 -0.16 9.28 12.26
C THR A 129 0.64 8.05 12.69
N LYS A 130 1.95 8.15 12.77
CA LYS A 130 2.85 7.01 12.79
C LYS A 130 4.07 7.22 13.68
N CYS A 131 4.67 6.10 14.14
CA CYS A 131 5.98 6.13 14.80
C CYS A 131 6.82 4.91 14.40
N SER A 132 8.09 5.12 14.05
CA SER A 132 9.04 4.09 13.66
C SER A 132 10.01 3.67 14.77
N GLU A 133 9.90 4.26 15.95
CA GLU A 133 10.76 3.93 17.08
C GLU A 133 10.52 2.50 17.59
N ALA A 134 11.59 1.81 17.94
CA ALA A 134 11.51 0.50 18.61
C ALA A 134 11.43 0.63 20.13
N ASP A 135 11.99 1.70 20.68
CA ASP A 135 11.97 2.00 22.11
C ASP A 135 10.60 2.56 22.54
N GLY A 136 10.02 1.99 23.59
CA GLY A 136 8.70 2.38 24.06
C GLY A 136 8.62 3.80 24.63
N GLY A 137 9.68 4.29 25.26
CA GLY A 137 9.76 5.67 25.78
C GLY A 137 9.82 6.69 24.64
N LYS A 138 10.63 6.40 23.62
CA LYS A 138 10.74 7.24 22.42
C LYS A 138 9.43 7.25 21.61
N LEU A 139 8.75 6.10 21.49
CA LEU A 139 7.43 6.03 20.87
C LEU A 139 6.43 6.93 21.63
N ARG A 140 6.40 6.85 22.95
CA ARG A 140 5.51 7.67 23.78
C ARG A 140 5.77 9.17 23.58
N ALA A 141 7.02 9.60 23.63
CA ALA A 141 7.39 10.98 23.39
C ALA A 141 7.03 11.46 21.97
N SER A 142 7.18 10.57 20.95
CA SER A 142 6.77 10.85 19.57
C SER A 142 5.25 11.04 19.47
N LEU A 143 4.46 10.16 20.08
CA LEU A 143 2.99 10.28 20.12
C LEU A 143 2.54 11.60 20.74
N GLU A 144 3.14 12.01 21.87
CA GLU A 144 2.79 13.26 22.56
C GLU A 144 3.10 14.48 21.68
N ARG A 145 4.24 14.49 20.97
CA ARG A 145 4.56 15.53 19.98
C ARG A 145 3.53 15.55 18.84
N SER A 146 3.15 14.37 18.32
CA SER A 146 2.14 14.27 17.25
C SER A 146 0.79 14.81 17.69
N LEU A 147 0.32 14.48 18.92
CA LEU A 147 -0.91 15.03 19.48
C LEU A 147 -0.88 16.55 19.54
N ALA A 148 0.24 17.13 20.00
CA ALA A 148 0.41 18.58 20.10
C ALA A 148 0.42 19.25 18.71
N ARG A 149 1.16 18.71 17.73
CA ARG A 149 1.23 19.25 16.37
C ARG A 149 -0.10 19.17 15.63
N LEU A 150 -0.79 18.04 15.79
CA LEU A 150 -2.12 17.80 15.20
C LEU A 150 -3.25 18.53 15.93
N ARG A 151 -2.97 19.12 17.10
CA ARG A 151 -3.95 19.85 17.93
C ARG A 151 -5.17 19.01 18.27
N VAL A 152 -4.95 17.73 18.59
CA VAL A 152 -5.99 16.79 18.97
C VAL A 152 -5.66 16.11 20.30
N SER A 153 -6.68 15.74 21.07
CA SER A 153 -6.52 14.99 22.31
C SER A 153 -6.35 13.47 22.08
N ARG A 154 -6.63 12.98 20.87
CA ARG A 154 -6.60 11.57 20.51
C ARG A 154 -6.33 11.37 19.03
N ILE A 155 -5.44 10.41 18.72
CA ILE A 155 -5.23 9.87 17.38
C ILE A 155 -6.24 8.75 17.12
N ASP A 156 -6.92 8.77 15.97
CA ASP A 156 -7.88 7.71 15.64
C ASP A 156 -7.18 6.43 15.17
N PHE A 157 -6.15 6.55 14.34
CA PHE A 157 -5.38 5.40 13.84
C PHE A 157 -3.88 5.66 14.01
N PHE A 158 -3.24 4.93 14.92
CA PHE A 158 -1.81 5.10 15.16
C PHE A 158 -1.04 3.90 14.64
N HIS A 159 -0.05 4.17 13.77
CA HIS A 159 0.71 3.12 13.12
C HIS A 159 2.01 2.79 13.87
N ILE A 160 2.22 1.50 14.12
CA ILE A 160 3.59 0.98 14.19
C ILE A 160 4.14 1.06 12.76
N TRP A 161 5.10 1.97 12.55
CA TRP A 161 5.42 2.47 11.22
C TRP A 161 6.58 1.75 10.58
N CYS A 162 6.40 1.52 9.27
CA CYS A 162 7.43 1.19 8.31
C CYS A 162 8.13 -0.15 8.62
N LEU A 163 7.33 -1.24 8.70
CA LEU A 163 7.92 -2.56 8.70
C LEU A 163 8.44 -2.87 7.28
N LEU A 164 9.76 -2.98 7.16
CA LEU A 164 10.48 -3.22 5.90
C LEU A 164 11.03 -4.64 5.82
N ARG A 165 11.27 -5.26 6.99
CA ARG A 165 11.83 -6.60 7.15
C ARG A 165 10.99 -7.42 8.12
N PRO A 166 10.94 -8.75 7.98
CA PRO A 166 10.23 -9.61 8.93
C PRO A 166 10.69 -9.44 10.39
N SER A 167 11.97 -9.07 10.60
CA SER A 167 12.54 -8.80 11.92
C SER A 167 12.07 -7.52 12.60
N ASP A 168 11.44 -6.59 11.86
CA ASP A 168 11.09 -5.28 12.41
C ASP A 168 10.01 -5.37 13.48
N LEU A 169 8.96 -6.17 13.27
CA LEU A 169 7.93 -6.34 14.32
C LEU A 169 8.47 -6.98 15.59
N PRO A 170 9.25 -8.08 15.55
CA PRO A 170 9.96 -8.58 16.73
C PRO A 170 10.80 -7.52 17.46
N GLN A 171 11.51 -6.66 16.74
CA GLN A 171 12.28 -5.56 17.33
C GLN A 171 11.39 -4.51 18.01
N ARG A 172 10.23 -4.15 17.40
CA ARG A 172 9.25 -3.24 18.02
C ARG A 172 8.64 -3.83 19.29
N ILE A 173 8.48 -5.15 19.33
CA ILE A 173 7.99 -5.87 20.53
C ILE A 173 9.07 -5.86 21.61
N ALA A 174 10.29 -6.30 21.29
CA ALA A 174 11.40 -6.40 22.22
C ALA A 174 11.81 -5.03 22.81
N GLY A 175 11.81 -3.97 22.01
CA GLY A 175 12.09 -2.60 22.44
C GLY A 175 10.96 -1.93 23.22
N GLY A 176 9.82 -2.60 23.35
CA GLY A 176 8.67 -2.11 24.13
C GLY A 176 7.76 -1.12 23.41
N ALA A 177 8.02 -0.81 22.12
CA ALA A 177 7.19 0.13 21.35
C ALA A 177 5.74 -0.34 21.22
N LEU A 178 5.52 -1.63 20.88
CA LEU A 178 4.16 -2.18 20.78
C LEU A 178 3.43 -2.08 22.13
N ALA A 179 4.07 -2.44 23.24
CA ALA A 179 3.47 -2.34 24.57
C ALA A 179 3.18 -0.90 24.98
N ALA A 180 4.04 0.07 24.61
CA ALA A 180 3.81 1.48 24.85
C ALA A 180 2.59 2.02 24.06
N ALA A 181 2.44 1.60 22.79
CA ALA A 181 1.29 1.96 21.96
C ALA A 181 -0.03 1.35 22.54
N GLN A 182 0.01 0.11 23.01
CA GLN A 182 -1.15 -0.53 23.66
C GLN A 182 -1.53 0.16 24.97
N ARG A 183 -0.57 0.60 25.78
CA ARG A 183 -0.84 1.43 26.96
C ARG A 183 -1.46 2.77 26.57
N ALA A 184 -0.93 3.45 25.56
CA ALA A 184 -1.51 4.70 25.08
C ALA A 184 -2.94 4.51 24.53
N GLN A 185 -3.24 3.33 23.97
CA GLN A 185 -4.60 2.98 23.57
C GLN A 185 -5.51 2.80 24.79
N ALA A 186 -5.07 2.12 25.83
CA ALA A 186 -5.82 1.97 27.07
C ALA A 186 -6.05 3.32 27.79
N GLU A 187 -5.12 4.25 27.69
CA GLU A 187 -5.23 5.63 28.18
C GLU A 187 -6.16 6.52 27.32
N GLY A 188 -6.60 6.04 26.16
CA GLY A 188 -7.46 6.78 25.24
C GLY A 188 -6.75 7.79 24.34
N LEU A 189 -5.41 7.84 24.33
CA LEU A 189 -4.63 8.70 23.43
C LEU A 189 -4.60 8.16 21.99
N ILE A 190 -4.76 6.83 21.84
CA ILE A 190 -4.90 6.12 20.57
C ILE A 190 -6.25 5.40 20.59
N ARG A 191 -7.03 5.50 19.50
CA ARG A 191 -8.28 4.75 19.39
C ARG A 191 -8.05 3.37 18.81
N HIS A 192 -7.34 3.28 17.70
CA HIS A 192 -7.07 2.04 16.96
C HIS A 192 -5.58 1.92 16.67
N LEU A 193 -5.00 0.76 17.05
CA LEU A 193 -3.61 0.44 16.74
C LEU A 193 -3.56 -0.28 15.41
N VAL A 194 -2.77 0.26 14.50
CA VAL A 194 -2.63 -0.22 13.14
C VAL A 194 -1.15 -0.35 12.75
N VAL A 195 -0.85 -0.96 11.62
CA VAL A 195 0.51 -1.15 11.14
C VAL A 195 0.69 -0.59 9.74
N SER A 196 1.86 -0.02 9.45
CA SER A 196 2.25 0.39 8.10
C SER A 196 3.46 -0.42 7.65
N THR A 197 3.42 -0.98 6.45
CA THR A 197 4.41 -1.95 6.00
C THR A 197 4.65 -1.93 4.49
N HIS A 198 5.88 -2.28 4.11
CA HIS A 198 6.29 -2.57 2.73
C HIS A 198 6.64 -4.04 2.50
N LEU A 199 6.41 -4.91 3.48
CA LEU A 199 6.65 -6.35 3.38
C LEU A 199 5.89 -6.97 2.20
N ASN A 200 6.27 -8.17 1.78
CA ASN A 200 5.52 -8.97 0.81
C ASN A 200 4.18 -9.45 1.39
N GLY A 201 3.36 -10.09 0.56
CA GLY A 201 2.01 -10.51 0.99
C GLY A 201 2.01 -11.58 2.08
N GLU A 202 3.00 -12.47 2.11
CA GLU A 202 3.12 -13.54 3.10
C GLU A 202 3.54 -12.99 4.47
N ASP A 203 4.57 -12.17 4.48
CA ASP A 203 5.08 -11.55 5.70
C ASP A 203 4.02 -10.62 6.33
N ILE A 204 3.26 -9.87 5.51
CA ILE A 204 2.13 -9.09 6.00
C ILE A 204 1.07 -10.02 6.62
N ALA A 205 0.76 -11.15 5.97
CA ALA A 205 -0.19 -12.12 6.51
C ALA A 205 0.25 -12.64 7.89
N ALA A 206 1.56 -12.92 8.07
CA ALA A 206 2.13 -13.30 9.36
C ALA A 206 2.00 -12.18 10.41
N VAL A 207 2.27 -10.93 10.05
CA VAL A 207 2.07 -9.77 10.94
C VAL A 207 0.61 -9.65 11.37
N LEU A 208 -0.35 -9.80 10.44
CA LEU A 208 -1.78 -9.70 10.77
C LEU A 208 -2.27 -10.87 11.63
N ALA A 209 -1.70 -12.06 11.45
CA ALA A 209 -2.04 -13.24 12.25
C ALA A 209 -1.65 -13.10 13.74
N THR A 210 -0.76 -12.17 14.09
CA THR A 210 -0.43 -11.87 15.51
C THR A 210 -1.62 -11.30 16.30
N GLY A 211 -2.64 -10.79 15.62
CA GLY A 211 -3.82 -10.19 16.26
C GLY A 211 -3.60 -8.81 16.88
N ASN A 212 -2.39 -8.26 16.83
CA ASN A 212 -2.04 -6.99 17.47
C ASN A 212 -2.66 -5.76 16.79
N PHE A 213 -3.13 -5.88 15.55
CA PHE A 213 -3.52 -4.73 14.73
C PHE A 213 -4.97 -4.82 14.26
N GLU A 214 -5.65 -3.68 14.26
CA GLU A 214 -7.02 -3.54 13.75
C GLU A 214 -7.06 -3.08 12.30
N GLY A 215 -5.91 -2.60 11.78
CA GLY A 215 -5.76 -2.14 10.41
C GLY A 215 -4.34 -2.23 9.90
N VAL A 216 -4.20 -2.18 8.58
CA VAL A 216 -2.91 -2.16 7.89
C VAL A 216 -2.91 -1.12 6.79
N THR A 217 -1.81 -0.36 6.69
CA THR A 217 -1.48 0.48 5.53
C THR A 217 -0.36 -0.19 4.75
N LEU A 218 -0.63 -0.52 3.49
CA LEU A 218 0.30 -1.23 2.60
C LEU A 218 0.33 -0.62 1.20
N GLY A 219 1.46 -0.79 0.50
CA GLY A 219 1.60 -0.33 -0.88
C GLY A 219 0.82 -1.21 -1.83
N TYR A 220 -0.16 -0.62 -2.54
CA TYR A 220 -0.98 -1.34 -3.50
C TYR A 220 -1.41 -0.42 -4.64
N ASN A 221 -1.18 -0.87 -5.86
CA ASN A 221 -1.67 -0.22 -7.08
C ASN A 221 -1.73 -1.23 -8.22
N VAL A 222 -2.20 -0.79 -9.38
CA VAL A 222 -2.36 -1.63 -10.55
C VAL A 222 -1.06 -2.25 -11.08
N LEU A 223 0.10 -1.67 -10.76
CA LEU A 223 1.41 -2.16 -11.22
C LEU A 223 2.04 -3.18 -10.26
N ASN A 224 1.61 -3.22 -9.00
CA ASN A 224 2.24 -4.06 -7.97
C ASN A 224 1.26 -4.93 -7.15
N PHE A 225 0.00 -4.97 -7.52
CA PHE A 225 -1.04 -5.65 -6.76
C PHE A 225 -0.77 -7.15 -6.50
N PRO A 226 -0.10 -7.92 -7.38
CA PRO A 226 0.16 -9.34 -7.11
C PRO A 226 1.01 -9.56 -5.86
N PHE A 227 1.95 -8.65 -5.54
CA PHE A 227 2.79 -8.74 -4.34
C PHE A 227 2.00 -8.74 -3.03
N ARG A 228 0.75 -8.29 -3.05
CA ARG A 228 -0.08 -8.08 -1.85
C ARG A 228 -1.31 -8.97 -1.78
N ALA A 229 -1.48 -9.88 -2.73
CA ALA A 229 -2.67 -10.75 -2.79
C ALA A 229 -2.91 -11.51 -1.47
N LYS A 230 -1.86 -12.15 -0.92
CA LYS A 230 -1.94 -12.88 0.35
C LYS A 230 -2.22 -11.97 1.56
N ALA A 231 -1.70 -10.73 1.53
CA ALA A 231 -1.99 -9.74 2.56
C ALA A 231 -3.48 -9.35 2.58
N LEU A 232 -4.08 -9.12 1.40
CA LEU A 232 -5.51 -8.80 1.30
C LEU A 232 -6.40 -9.97 1.74
N GLU A 233 -6.00 -11.19 1.42
CA GLU A 233 -6.69 -12.39 1.88
C GLU A 233 -6.64 -12.51 3.41
N ALA A 234 -5.46 -12.34 4.00
CA ALA A 234 -5.27 -12.36 5.45
C ALA A 234 -6.05 -11.23 6.15
N ALA A 235 -6.01 -10.01 5.61
CA ALA A 235 -6.79 -8.89 6.15
C ALA A 235 -8.29 -9.21 6.19
N ARG A 236 -8.82 -9.82 5.14
CA ARG A 236 -10.22 -10.28 5.10
C ARG A 236 -10.50 -11.37 6.14
N ARG A 237 -9.61 -12.37 6.25
CA ARG A 237 -9.73 -13.48 7.23
C ARG A 237 -9.77 -12.99 8.66
N HIS A 238 -8.95 -12.00 9.00
CA HIS A 238 -8.83 -11.44 10.35
C HIS A 238 -9.68 -10.19 10.59
N ALA A 239 -10.54 -9.82 9.62
CA ALA A 239 -11.36 -8.61 9.64
C ALA A 239 -10.55 -7.33 9.94
N VAL A 240 -9.32 -7.25 9.43
CA VAL A 240 -8.42 -6.10 9.53
C VAL A 240 -8.77 -5.10 8.43
N GLY A 241 -8.88 -3.81 8.76
CA GLY A 241 -9.10 -2.76 7.78
C GLY A 241 -7.84 -2.52 6.92
N VAL A 242 -8.02 -2.25 5.63
CA VAL A 242 -6.90 -2.02 4.71
C VAL A 242 -6.99 -0.62 4.12
N VAL A 243 -5.94 0.15 4.30
CA VAL A 243 -5.70 1.41 3.60
C VAL A 243 -4.51 1.22 2.66
N THR A 244 -4.63 1.64 1.41
CA THR A 244 -3.54 1.50 0.46
C THR A 244 -2.77 2.81 0.31
N MET A 245 -1.45 2.73 0.37
CA MET A 245 -0.55 3.82 -0.01
C MET A 245 -0.04 3.61 -1.44
N ASN A 246 0.37 4.71 -2.08
CA ASN A 246 0.85 4.72 -3.47
C ASN A 246 -0.16 4.18 -4.51
N PRO A 247 -1.46 4.50 -4.42
CA PRO A 247 -2.44 4.03 -5.41
C PRO A 247 -2.12 4.51 -6.83
N LEU A 248 -1.42 5.64 -6.96
CA LEU A 248 -0.96 6.21 -8.22
C LEU A 248 0.52 5.93 -8.52
N GLY A 249 1.12 4.93 -7.84
CA GLY A 249 2.53 4.56 -8.04
C GLY A 249 3.52 5.66 -7.65
N GLY A 250 3.19 6.53 -6.69
CA GLY A 250 4.04 7.69 -6.35
C GLY A 250 4.07 8.76 -7.42
N GLY A 251 3.03 8.88 -8.24
CA GLY A 251 2.94 9.80 -9.38
C GLY A 251 3.41 9.17 -10.71
N MET A 252 3.89 7.95 -10.70
CA MET A 252 4.35 7.25 -11.91
C MET A 252 3.20 7.00 -12.90
N ILE A 253 2.02 6.62 -12.40
CA ILE A 253 0.86 6.35 -13.25
C ILE A 253 0.44 7.60 -14.03
N PRO A 254 0.16 8.76 -13.43
CA PRO A 254 -0.18 9.96 -14.18
C PRO A 254 0.93 10.46 -15.11
N ARG A 255 2.21 10.37 -14.71
CA ARG A 255 3.33 10.77 -15.59
C ARG A 255 3.46 9.90 -16.85
N ASN A 256 2.97 8.68 -16.81
CA ASN A 256 2.99 7.73 -17.94
C ASN A 256 1.59 7.48 -18.51
N ALA A 257 0.69 8.46 -18.45
CA ALA A 257 -0.72 8.32 -18.81
C ALA A 257 -0.94 7.71 -20.19
N ALA A 258 -0.22 8.18 -21.22
CA ALA A 258 -0.36 7.67 -22.57
C ALA A 258 0.00 6.17 -22.71
N ARG A 259 1.01 5.70 -21.97
CA ARG A 259 1.43 4.29 -21.97
C ARG A 259 0.50 3.39 -21.15
N LEU A 260 -0.17 3.98 -20.17
CA LEU A 260 -1.04 3.29 -19.21
C LEU A 260 -2.53 3.50 -19.52
N ASP A 261 -2.88 4.08 -20.69
CA ASP A 261 -4.27 4.38 -21.05
C ASP A 261 -5.16 3.12 -21.07
N PHE A 262 -4.58 1.94 -21.31
CA PHE A 262 -5.29 0.66 -21.25
C PHE A 262 -5.87 0.31 -19.87
N LEU A 263 -5.43 0.99 -18.80
CA LEU A 263 -6.02 0.83 -17.46
C LEU A 263 -7.46 1.32 -17.40
N ARG A 264 -7.83 2.23 -18.28
CA ARG A 264 -9.14 2.87 -18.25
C ARG A 264 -10.24 1.88 -18.61
N GLY A 265 -11.26 1.90 -17.77
CA GLY A 265 -12.56 1.34 -18.10
C GLY A 265 -13.44 2.37 -18.84
N PRO A 266 -14.62 1.96 -19.33
CA PRO A 266 -15.49 2.83 -20.17
C PRO A 266 -15.93 4.13 -19.49
N ARG A 267 -15.89 4.19 -18.16
CA ARG A 267 -16.35 5.36 -17.37
C ARG A 267 -15.21 6.23 -16.85
N ASP A 268 -13.96 5.87 -17.13
CA ASP A 268 -12.81 6.62 -16.63
C ASP A 268 -12.43 7.73 -17.59
N ARG A 269 -12.31 8.95 -17.07
CA ARG A 269 -11.88 10.12 -17.84
C ARG A 269 -10.36 10.23 -17.90
N SER A 270 -9.66 9.60 -16.93
CA SER A 270 -8.21 9.61 -16.86
C SER A 270 -7.66 8.30 -16.27
N VAL A 271 -6.36 8.05 -16.45
CA VAL A 271 -5.66 6.93 -15.81
C VAL A 271 -5.60 7.08 -14.28
N VAL A 272 -5.66 8.31 -13.77
CA VAL A 272 -5.76 8.60 -12.32
C VAL A 272 -7.06 8.02 -11.78
N GLN A 273 -8.18 8.30 -12.42
CA GLN A 273 -9.48 7.75 -12.05
C GLN A 273 -9.47 6.22 -12.14
N ALA A 274 -8.91 5.66 -13.21
CA ALA A 274 -8.79 4.21 -13.37
C ALA A 274 -7.99 3.57 -12.24
N ALA A 275 -6.84 4.14 -11.87
CA ALA A 275 -5.99 3.63 -10.79
C ALA A 275 -6.67 3.71 -9.42
N ILE A 276 -7.38 4.79 -9.13
CA ILE A 276 -8.17 4.92 -7.90
C ILE A 276 -9.30 3.88 -7.87
N ARG A 277 -10.09 3.77 -8.95
CA ARG A 277 -11.16 2.79 -9.08
C ARG A 277 -10.65 1.36 -8.94
N PHE A 278 -9.48 1.05 -9.53
CA PHE A 278 -8.84 -0.24 -9.39
C PHE A 278 -8.60 -0.60 -7.90
N ASN A 279 -8.02 0.33 -7.14
CA ASN A 279 -7.79 0.14 -5.72
C ASN A 279 -9.09 -0.13 -4.96
N VAL A 280 -10.05 0.79 -5.07
CA VAL A 280 -11.28 0.74 -4.26
C VAL A 280 -12.28 -0.31 -4.74
N SER A 281 -12.07 -0.90 -5.94
CA SER A 281 -12.81 -2.06 -6.43
C SER A 281 -12.49 -3.33 -5.66
N GLN A 282 -11.32 -3.41 -5.02
CA GLN A 282 -10.95 -4.57 -4.22
C GLN A 282 -11.79 -4.62 -2.94
N PRO A 283 -12.53 -5.72 -2.69
CA PRO A 283 -13.43 -5.79 -1.52
C PRO A 283 -12.71 -5.62 -0.17
N ALA A 284 -11.47 -6.10 -0.07
CA ALA A 284 -10.66 -6.01 1.14
C ALA A 284 -10.12 -4.60 1.41
N ILE A 285 -10.05 -3.73 0.38
CA ILE A 285 -9.50 -2.39 0.53
C ILE A 285 -10.60 -1.43 0.99
N THR A 286 -10.36 -0.77 2.11
CA THR A 286 -11.28 0.23 2.68
C THR A 286 -11.08 1.58 2.02
N ALA A 287 -9.83 2.05 1.91
CA ALA A 287 -9.52 3.35 1.31
C ALA A 287 -8.19 3.35 0.57
N ALA A 288 -8.10 4.20 -0.46
CA ALA A 288 -6.87 4.53 -1.17
C ALA A 288 -6.37 5.92 -0.72
N LEU A 289 -5.13 6.00 -0.21
CA LEU A 289 -4.49 7.26 0.18
C LEU A 289 -3.94 7.97 -1.05
N VAL A 290 -4.54 9.08 -1.40
CA VAL A 290 -4.10 9.94 -2.50
C VAL A 290 -3.44 11.19 -1.92
N GLY A 291 -2.27 11.54 -2.41
CA GLY A 291 -1.62 12.82 -2.12
C GLY A 291 -2.14 13.89 -3.09
N PHE A 292 -2.39 15.08 -2.58
CA PHE A 292 -2.94 16.20 -3.36
C PHE A 292 -2.06 17.42 -3.25
N ALA A 293 -1.71 17.99 -4.40
CA ALA A 293 -0.99 19.26 -4.48
C ALA A 293 -1.93 20.48 -4.51
N ASN A 294 -3.17 20.31 -4.97
CA ASN A 294 -4.15 21.36 -5.15
C ASN A 294 -5.58 20.84 -5.19
N ASN A 295 -6.55 21.76 -5.23
CA ASN A 295 -7.98 21.45 -5.23
C ASN A 295 -8.44 20.70 -6.49
N ALA A 296 -7.82 20.94 -7.65
CA ALA A 296 -8.18 20.26 -8.90
C ALA A 296 -7.88 18.75 -8.83
N GLU A 297 -6.78 18.37 -8.20
CA GLU A 297 -6.44 16.96 -7.97
C GLU A 297 -7.42 16.28 -6.99
N VAL A 298 -7.90 17.02 -5.99
CA VAL A 298 -8.98 16.54 -5.11
C VAL A 298 -10.26 16.30 -5.91
N ASP A 299 -10.65 17.23 -6.75
CA ASP A 299 -11.84 17.10 -7.61
C ASP A 299 -11.73 15.92 -8.59
N GLU A 300 -10.56 15.72 -9.20
CA GLU A 300 -10.33 14.58 -10.10
C GLU A 300 -10.45 13.24 -9.36
N ALA A 301 -9.88 13.13 -8.17
CA ALA A 301 -9.95 11.92 -7.37
C ALA A 301 -11.38 11.64 -6.88
N VAL A 302 -12.09 12.65 -6.42
CA VAL A 302 -13.49 12.52 -5.99
C VAL A 302 -14.40 12.13 -7.18
N ALA A 303 -14.17 12.68 -8.36
CA ALA A 303 -14.88 12.29 -9.57
C ALA A 303 -14.67 10.83 -9.97
N ALA A 304 -13.57 10.21 -9.55
CA ALA A 304 -13.34 8.77 -9.77
C ALA A 304 -14.36 7.87 -9.08
N ILE A 305 -14.98 8.34 -8.01
CA ILE A 305 -15.93 7.55 -7.21
C ILE A 305 -17.37 8.05 -7.30
N GLU A 306 -17.62 9.10 -8.08
CA GLU A 306 -18.98 9.49 -8.47
C GLU A 306 -19.58 8.37 -9.33
N ASP A 307 -20.78 7.92 -8.99
CA ASP A 307 -21.46 6.79 -9.67
C ASP A 307 -20.58 5.51 -9.73
N PHE A 308 -19.78 5.28 -8.70
CA PHE A 308 -18.82 4.19 -8.67
C PHE A 308 -19.48 2.83 -8.71
N THR A 309 -19.05 2.03 -9.66
CA THR A 309 -19.28 0.58 -9.71
C THR A 309 -17.94 -0.11 -9.73
N PRO A 310 -17.70 -1.10 -8.86
CA PRO A 310 -16.46 -1.87 -8.88
C PRO A 310 -16.16 -2.45 -10.25
N TYR A 311 -14.88 -2.51 -10.62
CA TYR A 311 -14.49 -3.18 -11.84
C TYR A 311 -14.87 -4.67 -11.78
N PRO A 312 -15.47 -5.22 -12.83
CA PRO A 312 -15.70 -6.65 -12.92
C PRO A 312 -14.37 -7.42 -13.04
N ALA A 313 -14.36 -8.69 -12.61
CA ALA A 313 -13.17 -9.54 -12.67
C ALA A 313 -12.50 -9.55 -14.05
N GLY A 314 -13.27 -9.62 -15.13
CA GLY A 314 -12.75 -9.58 -16.50
C GLY A 314 -12.04 -8.28 -16.87
N HIS A 315 -12.30 -7.15 -16.20
CA HIS A 315 -11.50 -5.94 -16.39
C HIS A 315 -10.11 -6.11 -15.76
N ILE A 316 -10.05 -6.67 -14.56
CA ILE A 316 -8.77 -6.93 -13.86
C ILE A 316 -7.92 -7.91 -14.68
N GLU A 317 -8.52 -9.00 -15.16
CA GLU A 317 -7.86 -10.01 -16.00
C GLU A 317 -7.32 -9.40 -17.31
N ARG A 318 -8.10 -8.53 -17.97
CA ARG A 318 -7.65 -7.81 -19.15
C ARG A 318 -6.46 -6.89 -18.85
N VAL A 319 -6.51 -6.15 -17.75
CA VAL A 319 -5.38 -5.30 -17.32
C VAL A 319 -4.13 -6.13 -17.07
N GLN A 320 -4.28 -7.28 -16.40
CA GLN A 320 -3.17 -8.21 -16.18
C GLN A 320 -2.56 -8.71 -17.49
N ALA A 321 -3.41 -9.15 -18.42
CA ALA A 321 -2.96 -9.65 -19.72
C ALA A 321 -2.23 -8.56 -20.52
N GLN A 322 -2.71 -7.32 -20.48
CA GLN A 322 -2.06 -6.19 -21.16
C GLN A 322 -0.74 -5.78 -20.50
N LEU A 323 -0.66 -5.83 -19.16
CA LEU A 323 0.62 -5.65 -18.47
C LEU A 323 1.63 -6.71 -18.87
N ALA A 324 1.20 -7.96 -19.00
CA ALA A 324 2.08 -9.05 -19.43
C ALA A 324 2.51 -8.94 -20.90
N ALA A 325 1.65 -8.44 -21.79
CA ALA A 325 1.91 -8.37 -23.22
C ALA A 325 2.51 -7.05 -23.70
N GLY A 326 2.14 -5.94 -23.08
CA GLY A 326 2.48 -4.58 -23.53
C GLY A 326 3.68 -3.95 -22.82
N PHE A 327 4.08 -4.52 -21.70
CA PHE A 327 5.29 -4.15 -20.98
C PHE A 327 6.24 -5.35 -21.04
N ASP A 328 6.82 -5.58 -22.22
CA ASP A 328 7.78 -6.64 -22.44
C ASP A 328 8.86 -6.57 -21.36
N GLY A 329 8.99 -7.67 -20.65
CA GLY A 329 9.91 -7.73 -19.53
C GLY A 329 9.41 -7.10 -18.21
N PHE A 330 8.11 -6.81 -18.01
CA PHE A 330 7.59 -6.28 -16.76
C PHE A 330 7.36 -7.39 -15.72
N CYS A 331 7.93 -7.23 -14.52
CA CYS A 331 7.68 -8.17 -13.42
C CYS A 331 6.30 -7.94 -12.83
N THR A 332 5.49 -8.99 -12.76
CA THR A 332 4.14 -8.96 -12.17
C THR A 332 4.12 -9.25 -10.67
N GLY A 333 5.28 -9.55 -10.06
CA GLY A 333 5.38 -9.84 -8.63
C GLY A 333 4.79 -11.19 -8.21
N CYS A 334 4.71 -12.17 -9.10
CA CYS A 334 4.08 -13.46 -8.85
C CYS A 334 4.81 -14.32 -7.79
N GLY A 335 6.12 -14.10 -7.57
CA GLY A 335 6.90 -14.77 -6.51
C GLY A 335 7.44 -16.16 -6.86
N TYR A 336 7.18 -16.70 -8.06
CA TYR A 336 7.67 -18.04 -8.45
C TYR A 336 9.20 -18.17 -8.46
N CYS A 337 9.92 -17.04 -8.55
CA CYS A 337 11.38 -16.98 -8.48
C CYS A 337 11.96 -17.09 -7.06
N LEU A 338 11.14 -17.38 -6.06
CA LEU A 338 11.55 -17.59 -4.67
C LEU A 338 11.40 -19.09 -4.28
N PRO A 339 12.24 -19.56 -3.34
CA PRO A 339 13.31 -18.86 -2.63
C PRO A 339 14.55 -18.65 -3.49
N CYS A 340 15.31 -17.58 -3.20
CA CYS A 340 16.63 -17.36 -3.79
C CYS A 340 17.71 -17.90 -2.84
N PRO A 341 18.69 -18.69 -3.30
CA PRO A 341 19.74 -19.24 -2.43
C PRO A 341 20.68 -18.18 -1.86
N ALA A 342 20.67 -16.95 -2.40
CA ALA A 342 21.37 -15.78 -1.85
C ALA A 342 20.45 -14.85 -1.03
N ASP A 343 19.29 -15.32 -0.58
CA ASP A 343 18.30 -14.56 0.18
C ASP A 343 17.83 -13.24 -0.49
N LEU A 344 17.97 -13.16 -1.83
CA LEU A 344 17.46 -12.02 -2.57
C LEU A 344 15.93 -12.14 -2.74
N GLU A 345 15.20 -11.15 -2.30
CA GLU A 345 13.77 -11.03 -2.60
C GLU A 345 13.56 -10.57 -4.05
N ILE A 346 13.83 -11.47 -5.00
CA ILE A 346 13.84 -11.20 -6.45
C ILE A 346 12.67 -10.33 -6.92
N PRO A 347 11.40 -10.55 -6.50
CA PRO A 347 10.30 -9.69 -6.89
C PRO A 347 10.49 -8.21 -6.54
N LYS A 348 11.12 -7.88 -5.42
CA LYS A 348 11.41 -6.48 -5.05
C LYS A 348 12.42 -5.85 -5.99
N TRP A 349 13.47 -6.58 -6.33
CA TRP A 349 14.49 -6.13 -7.27
C TRP A 349 13.91 -5.93 -8.67
N MET A 350 13.03 -6.82 -9.09
CA MET A 350 12.35 -6.69 -10.38
C MET A 350 11.32 -5.54 -10.38
N ASP A 351 10.67 -5.24 -9.26
CA ASP A 351 9.84 -4.04 -9.12
C ASP A 351 10.68 -2.76 -9.25
N VAL A 352 11.90 -2.75 -8.72
CA VAL A 352 12.86 -1.66 -8.94
C VAL A 352 13.16 -1.50 -10.43
N TYR A 353 13.45 -2.58 -11.12
CA TYR A 353 13.74 -2.52 -12.55
C TYR A 353 12.52 -2.11 -13.39
N ASN A 354 11.31 -2.45 -12.94
CA ASN A 354 10.07 -1.98 -13.55
C ASN A 354 10.02 -0.44 -13.64
N GLN A 355 10.60 0.27 -12.66
CA GLN A 355 10.65 1.74 -12.70
C GLN A 355 11.50 2.24 -13.88
N ARG A 356 12.62 1.58 -14.16
CA ARG A 356 13.44 1.90 -15.34
C ARG A 356 12.67 1.70 -16.63
N ILE A 357 11.92 0.61 -16.74
CA ILE A 357 11.07 0.34 -17.93
C ILE A 357 10.02 1.44 -18.10
N LEU A 358 9.44 1.92 -17.01
CA LEU A 358 8.38 2.93 -17.03
C LEU A 358 8.89 4.36 -17.21
N GLU A 359 10.01 4.72 -16.58
CA GLU A 359 10.50 6.10 -16.57
C GLU A 359 11.72 6.31 -17.45
N GLY A 360 12.35 5.23 -17.95
CA GLY A 360 13.51 5.31 -18.83
C GLY A 360 14.79 5.81 -18.15
N SER A 361 14.88 5.82 -16.79
CA SER A 361 15.99 6.39 -16.06
C SER A 361 16.51 5.50 -14.93
N ASP A 362 17.81 5.58 -14.66
CA ASP A 362 18.43 4.92 -13.51
C ASP A 362 18.04 5.59 -12.19
N ASP A 363 17.71 6.88 -12.19
CA ASP A 363 17.24 7.59 -11.01
C ASP A 363 15.89 7.07 -10.50
N ALA A 364 15.04 6.60 -11.40
CA ALA A 364 13.80 5.94 -11.02
C ALA A 364 14.06 4.67 -10.19
N MET A 365 15.08 3.88 -10.57
CA MET A 365 15.52 2.72 -9.79
C MET A 365 16.09 3.13 -8.42
N ARG A 366 16.97 4.16 -8.37
CA ARG A 366 17.56 4.67 -7.12
C ARG A 366 16.48 5.14 -6.14
N ASN A 367 15.50 5.91 -6.63
CA ASN A 367 14.39 6.39 -5.84
C ASN A 367 13.54 5.23 -5.31
N ARG A 368 13.28 4.20 -6.14
CA ARG A 368 12.52 3.03 -5.75
C ARG A 368 13.23 2.21 -4.69
N LEU A 369 14.53 1.98 -4.85
CA LEU A 369 15.38 1.33 -3.86
C LEU A 369 15.34 2.07 -2.52
N LYS A 370 15.65 3.36 -2.53
CA LYS A 370 15.80 4.18 -1.33
C LYS A 370 14.48 4.37 -0.58
N TRP A 371 13.44 4.83 -1.28
CA TRP A 371 12.24 5.35 -0.63
C TRP A 371 11.10 4.33 -0.51
N HIS A 372 11.19 3.21 -1.21
CA HIS A 372 10.14 2.20 -1.16
C HIS A 372 10.58 0.90 -0.51
N TRP A 373 11.73 0.38 -0.94
CA TRP A 373 12.22 -0.91 -0.45
C TRP A 373 13.28 -0.77 0.64
N ASN A 374 13.91 0.38 0.81
CA ASN A 374 15.04 0.61 1.70
C ASN A 374 16.16 -0.42 1.47
N LEU A 375 16.54 -0.60 0.20
CA LEU A 375 17.59 -1.52 -0.25
C LEU A 375 18.77 -0.73 -0.80
N ALA A 376 19.97 -1.12 -0.40
CA ALA A 376 21.19 -0.61 -1.01
C ALA A 376 21.45 -1.36 -2.34
N PRO A 377 21.82 -0.66 -3.44
CA PRO A 377 21.94 -1.29 -4.75
C PRO A 377 23.03 -2.38 -4.83
N ASP A 378 24.09 -2.27 -4.05
CA ASP A 378 25.20 -3.24 -3.94
C ASP A 378 24.75 -4.63 -3.45
N LEU A 379 23.66 -4.71 -2.68
CA LEU A 379 23.08 -5.99 -2.27
C LEU A 379 22.69 -6.87 -3.45
N ALA A 380 22.35 -6.29 -4.60
CA ALA A 380 22.04 -7.05 -5.79
C ALA A 380 23.26 -7.84 -6.35
N ALA A 381 24.50 -7.43 -5.99
CA ALA A 381 25.72 -8.12 -6.36
C ALA A 381 25.91 -9.47 -5.64
N SER A 382 25.14 -9.75 -4.57
CA SER A 382 25.18 -11.06 -3.89
C SER A 382 24.58 -12.20 -4.73
N CYS A 383 24.05 -11.91 -5.90
CA CYS A 383 23.50 -12.92 -6.83
C CYS A 383 24.53 -13.99 -7.20
N LEU A 384 24.24 -15.25 -6.89
CA LEU A 384 25.09 -16.40 -7.20
C LEU A 384 25.09 -16.82 -8.69
N GLN A 385 24.35 -16.14 -9.53
CA GLN A 385 24.21 -16.42 -10.97
C GLN A 385 23.69 -17.83 -11.30
N CYS A 386 23.01 -18.51 -10.37
CA CYS A 386 22.50 -19.87 -10.53
C CYS A 386 21.44 -20.03 -11.64
N GLY A 387 20.67 -19.00 -11.93
CA GLY A 387 19.63 -19.02 -12.96
C GLY A 387 18.27 -19.58 -12.51
N ASP A 388 18.15 -20.10 -11.29
CA ASP A 388 16.90 -20.73 -10.80
C ASP A 388 15.69 -19.79 -10.87
N CYS A 389 15.91 -18.52 -10.54
CA CYS A 389 14.88 -17.49 -10.62
C CYS A 389 14.40 -17.21 -12.05
N GLU A 390 15.28 -17.30 -13.07
CA GLU A 390 14.93 -17.13 -14.48
C GLU A 390 14.19 -18.34 -15.00
N ASN A 391 14.62 -19.55 -14.64
CA ASN A 391 13.94 -20.80 -15.00
C ASN A 391 12.52 -20.86 -14.45
N ALA A 392 12.30 -20.33 -13.23
CA ALA A 392 11.00 -20.29 -12.60
C ALA A 392 10.15 -19.06 -13.02
N CYS A 393 10.72 -18.12 -13.75
CA CYS A 393 10.03 -16.88 -14.11
C CYS A 393 9.00 -17.10 -15.22
N THR A 394 7.72 -16.93 -14.90
CA THR A 394 6.62 -17.05 -15.87
C THR A 394 6.62 -15.94 -16.93
N GLN A 395 7.37 -14.87 -16.71
CA GLN A 395 7.56 -13.76 -17.65
C GLN A 395 8.88 -13.85 -18.41
N HIS A 396 9.67 -14.89 -18.19
CA HIS A 396 10.98 -15.12 -18.84
C HIS A 396 11.92 -13.92 -18.74
N LEU A 397 11.95 -13.26 -17.56
CA LEU A 397 12.75 -12.06 -17.35
C LEU A 397 14.24 -12.40 -17.25
N PRO A 398 15.14 -11.58 -17.82
CA PRO A 398 16.57 -11.70 -17.64
C PRO A 398 16.97 -11.16 -16.26
N ILE A 399 16.62 -11.91 -15.21
CA ILE A 399 16.69 -11.46 -13.80
C ILE A 399 18.14 -11.18 -13.39
N ARG A 400 19.09 -12.04 -13.79
CA ARG A 400 20.51 -11.89 -13.45
C ARG A 400 21.10 -10.63 -14.06
N GLU A 401 20.80 -10.34 -15.34
CA GLU A 401 21.20 -9.11 -16.02
C GLU A 401 20.63 -7.87 -15.34
N ARG A 402 19.37 -7.92 -14.93
CA ARG A 402 18.71 -6.82 -14.22
C ARG A 402 19.28 -6.58 -12.84
N LEU A 403 19.61 -7.64 -12.10
CA LEU A 403 20.30 -7.53 -10.81
C LEU A 403 21.68 -6.89 -10.99
N ALA A 404 22.44 -7.29 -12.02
CA ALA A 404 23.74 -6.69 -12.33
C ALA A 404 23.60 -5.20 -12.69
N ALA A 405 22.58 -4.82 -13.47
CA ALA A 405 22.30 -3.42 -13.80
C ALA A 405 21.93 -2.60 -12.55
N ILE A 406 21.22 -3.18 -11.60
CA ILE A 406 20.89 -2.52 -10.32
C ILE A 406 22.15 -2.39 -9.46
N ALA A 407 22.96 -3.45 -9.35
CA ALA A 407 24.21 -3.41 -8.58
C ALA A 407 25.17 -2.33 -9.10
N ALA A 408 25.23 -2.11 -10.41
CA ALA A 408 26.05 -1.07 -11.02
C ALA A 408 25.64 0.38 -10.61
N LEU A 409 24.50 0.57 -9.98
CA LEU A 409 24.09 1.87 -9.43
C LEU A 409 24.88 2.26 -8.19
N ALA A 410 25.51 1.33 -7.49
CA ALA A 410 26.30 1.60 -6.28
C ALA A 410 27.56 2.44 -6.53
N GLY A 411 28.11 2.37 -7.75
CA GLY A 411 29.37 3.03 -8.11
C GLY A 411 29.23 4.38 -8.87
N ARG A 412 28.01 4.92 -8.96
CA ARG A 412 27.76 6.15 -9.72
C ARG A 412 27.11 7.24 -8.90
#